data_73207c22d7193ceeabe3d654dcb78a79
#
_entry.id   73207c22d7193ceeabe3d654dcb78a79
#
_cell.length_a   1.000
_cell.length_b   1.000
_cell.length_c   1.000
_cell.angle_alpha   90.00
_cell.angle_beta   90.00
_cell.angle_gamma   90.00
#
_symmetry.space_group_name_H-M   'P 1'
#
loop_
_entity.id
_entity.type
_entity.pdbx_description
1 polymer ?
#
loop_
_entity_poly.entity_id
_entity_poly.type
_entity_poly.pdbx_seq_one_letter_code
_entity_poly.pdbx_strand_id
1 'polypeptide(L)'
;MASPLSLLIGLRFSRGRRRGGMVSLISVISTIGIALGVAVLIVGLSAMNGFERELNNRILAVVPHGEIEAVNQPWTNWREALAKVQKVPGIAAAAPYINFTGLVESGANLRAIQVKGVDSKQEQQLSALPSFVQNHAWDHFKAGEQQIIIGKGVADALNVKQGDWVSIMIPNANADHKLLQPKRVRLHVIGILQLSGQLDHSFAMIPLEDAQQYLDMGSSVSGIALKVHDVFNANKLVRDAGEVTNSYVYIKSWSGTYGYMYRDIQMIRAIMYLAMILVIGVACFNIVSTLVMAVKDKSGDIAVLRTLGAKDGLIRAIFVWYGLLAGLLGSLIGVAIGVVVSLQLTAIINGIEKAIGHQFLSGDIYFIDFLPSELHWLDVVYVLVTALLLSLLASWYPARRASNIDPARVLSGQ
;
A
#
# COMPACT_ATOMS: atom_id res chain seq x y z
N MET A 1 37.20 -16.76 15.73
CA MET A 1 37.18 -15.41 16.32
C MET A 1 37.95 -14.47 15.39
N ALA A 2 37.33 -13.46 14.80
CA ALA A 2 38.03 -12.46 14.02
C ALA A 2 38.89 -11.62 14.96
N SER A 3 40.22 -11.70 14.79
CA SER A 3 41.12 -10.90 15.61
C SER A 3 41.01 -9.43 15.24
N PRO A 4 41.13 -8.46 16.18
CA PRO A 4 41.09 -7.03 15.87
C PRO A 4 42.13 -6.64 14.78
N LEU A 5 43.15 -7.45 14.61
CA LEU A 5 44.18 -7.30 13.57
C LEU A 5 43.64 -7.49 12.16
N SER A 6 42.70 -8.44 11.91
CA SER A 6 42.10 -8.66 10.57
C SER A 6 41.25 -7.46 10.12
N LEU A 7 40.53 -6.84 11.03
CA LEU A 7 39.75 -5.62 10.75
C LEU A 7 40.67 -4.44 10.45
N LEU A 8 41.73 -4.24 11.23
CA LEU A 8 42.70 -3.15 11.05
C LEU A 8 43.42 -3.23 9.69
N ILE A 9 43.86 -4.44 9.31
CA ILE A 9 44.50 -4.67 8.01
C ILE A 9 43.49 -4.50 6.88
N GLY A 10 42.26 -5.02 7.03
CA GLY A 10 41.17 -4.85 6.06
C GLY A 10 40.82 -3.38 5.82
N LEU A 11 40.70 -2.58 6.88
CA LEU A 11 40.52 -1.12 6.80
C LEU A 11 41.71 -0.42 6.09
N ARG A 12 42.94 -0.84 6.38
CA ARG A 12 44.14 -0.26 5.75
C ARG A 12 44.23 -0.62 4.27
N PHE A 13 43.84 -1.83 3.90
CA PHE A 13 43.74 -2.24 2.50
C PHE A 13 42.63 -1.48 1.76
N SER A 14 41.49 -1.22 2.40
CA SER A 14 40.41 -0.40 1.87
C SER A 14 40.83 1.08 1.69
N ARG A 15 41.58 1.65 2.62
CA ARG A 15 42.10 3.05 2.52
C ARG A 15 43.31 3.22 1.63
N GLY A 16 44.15 2.17 1.47
CA GLY A 16 45.38 2.21 0.67
C GLY A 16 45.21 2.31 -0.85
N ARG A 17 44.08 2.70 -1.32
CA ARG A 17 43.52 2.75 -2.69
C ARG A 17 44.22 3.72 -3.66
N ARG A 18 45.19 4.51 -3.23
CA ARG A 18 45.67 5.67 -3.98
C ARG A 18 46.66 5.39 -5.14
N ARG A 19 47.08 4.14 -5.45
CA ARG A 19 48.11 3.85 -6.43
C ARG A 19 47.70 3.06 -7.69
N GLY A 20 46.45 2.54 -7.78
CA GLY A 20 45.98 1.84 -8.99
C GLY A 20 44.68 2.46 -9.50
N GLY A 21 44.69 3.33 -10.49
CA GLY A 21 43.52 4.06 -11.00
C GLY A 21 42.36 3.17 -11.42
N MET A 22 42.62 2.00 -12.03
CA MET A 22 41.55 1.07 -12.47
C MET A 22 40.84 0.37 -11.30
N VAL A 23 41.58 -0.11 -10.31
CA VAL A 23 40.99 -0.80 -9.12
C VAL A 23 40.15 0.17 -8.30
N SER A 24 40.61 1.44 -8.19
CA SER A 24 39.85 2.49 -7.52
C SER A 24 38.53 2.77 -8.26
N LEU A 25 38.55 2.85 -9.57
CA LEU A 25 37.36 3.13 -10.40
C LEU A 25 36.31 2.00 -10.30
N ILE A 26 36.73 0.75 -10.45
CA ILE A 26 35.82 -0.41 -10.33
C ILE A 26 35.19 -0.47 -8.95
N SER A 27 35.93 -0.18 -7.91
CA SER A 27 35.43 -0.19 -6.56
C SER A 27 34.45 0.97 -6.27
N VAL A 28 34.66 2.15 -6.85
CA VAL A 28 33.71 3.27 -6.77
C VAL A 28 32.43 2.91 -7.51
N ILE A 29 32.52 2.35 -8.71
CA ILE A 29 31.36 1.87 -9.48
C ILE A 29 30.58 0.81 -8.67
N SER A 30 31.27 -0.15 -8.05
CA SER A 30 30.63 -1.16 -7.20
C SER A 30 29.89 -0.52 -6.02
N THR A 31 30.50 0.44 -5.33
CA THR A 31 29.89 1.14 -4.19
C THR A 31 28.67 1.95 -4.61
N ILE A 32 28.76 2.66 -5.76
CA ILE A 32 27.66 3.41 -6.34
C ILE A 32 26.54 2.45 -6.75
N GLY A 33 26.85 1.31 -7.37
CA GLY A 33 25.86 0.31 -7.76
C GLY A 33 25.07 -0.24 -6.56
N ILE A 34 25.76 -0.54 -5.45
CA ILE A 34 25.11 -0.96 -4.21
C ILE A 34 24.24 0.18 -3.66
N ALA A 35 24.76 1.39 -3.61
CA ALA A 35 24.07 2.54 -3.08
C ALA A 35 22.78 2.86 -3.87
N LEU A 36 22.87 2.85 -5.20
CA LEU A 36 21.71 3.04 -6.08
C LEU A 36 20.68 1.91 -5.90
N GLY A 37 21.14 0.65 -5.89
CA GLY A 37 20.25 -0.49 -5.68
C GLY A 37 19.48 -0.40 -4.36
N VAL A 38 20.18 -0.13 -3.26
CA VAL A 38 19.59 0.03 -1.94
C VAL A 38 18.63 1.23 -1.91
N ALA A 39 19.01 2.37 -2.49
CA ALA A 39 18.18 3.56 -2.52
C ALA A 39 16.88 3.33 -3.29
N VAL A 40 16.95 2.78 -4.51
CA VAL A 40 15.76 2.48 -5.32
C VAL A 40 14.81 1.52 -4.63
N LEU A 41 15.34 0.53 -3.91
CA LEU A 41 14.53 -0.43 -3.16
C LEU A 41 13.81 0.22 -1.99
N ILE A 42 14.48 1.06 -1.21
CA ILE A 42 13.85 1.78 -0.10
C ILE A 42 12.74 2.70 -0.63
N VAL A 43 12.99 3.42 -1.72
CA VAL A 43 11.98 4.28 -2.35
C VAL A 43 10.79 3.46 -2.85
N GLY A 44 11.03 2.34 -3.54
CA GLY A 44 9.96 1.49 -4.06
C GLY A 44 9.11 0.85 -2.96
N LEU A 45 9.74 0.33 -1.88
CA LEU A 45 9.02 -0.21 -0.73
C LEU A 45 8.24 0.88 0.01
N SER A 46 8.82 2.07 0.18
CA SER A 46 8.14 3.21 0.81
C SER A 46 6.92 3.66 0.00
N ALA A 47 6.99 3.65 -1.34
CA ALA A 47 5.84 3.91 -2.19
C ALA A 47 4.75 2.86 -1.99
N MET A 48 5.10 1.56 -1.95
CA MET A 48 4.13 0.48 -1.71
C MET A 48 3.46 0.58 -0.34
N ASN A 49 4.21 0.91 0.71
CA ASN A 49 3.65 1.16 2.04
C ASN A 49 2.69 2.37 2.01
N GLY A 50 3.06 3.42 1.29
CA GLY A 50 2.20 4.58 1.07
C GLY A 50 0.87 4.20 0.38
N PHE A 51 0.90 3.39 -0.67
CA PHE A 51 -0.31 2.88 -1.32
C PHE A 51 -1.17 2.03 -0.37
N GLU A 52 -0.57 1.17 0.43
CA GLU A 52 -1.29 0.36 1.42
C GLU A 52 -1.94 1.24 2.50
N ARG A 53 -1.25 2.27 2.97
CA ARG A 53 -1.82 3.26 3.89
C ARG A 53 -3.00 4.00 3.29
N GLU A 54 -2.89 4.48 2.05
CA GLU A 54 -4.00 5.19 1.39
C GLU A 54 -5.19 4.26 1.13
N LEU A 55 -4.96 2.99 0.77
CA LEU A 55 -6.01 1.99 0.67
C LEU A 55 -6.76 1.85 2.01
N ASN A 56 -6.02 1.72 3.11
CA ASN A 56 -6.60 1.59 4.44
C ASN A 56 -7.38 2.86 4.85
N ASN A 57 -6.80 4.05 4.64
CA ASN A 57 -7.36 5.30 5.12
C ASN A 57 -8.51 5.84 4.26
N ARG A 58 -8.51 5.56 2.96
CA ARG A 58 -9.51 6.12 2.04
C ARG A 58 -10.57 5.12 1.60
N ILE A 59 -10.22 3.86 1.43
CA ILE A 59 -11.19 2.83 1.01
C ILE A 59 -11.72 2.08 2.22
N LEU A 60 -10.85 1.44 2.99
CA LEU A 60 -11.30 0.61 4.11
C LEU A 60 -11.87 1.41 5.29
N ALA A 61 -11.50 2.69 5.43
CA ALA A 61 -12.14 3.56 6.42
C ALA A 61 -13.57 3.95 6.05
N VAL A 62 -13.91 3.92 4.75
CA VAL A 62 -15.17 4.44 4.21
C VAL A 62 -16.14 3.32 3.83
N VAL A 63 -15.59 2.22 3.28
CA VAL A 63 -16.38 1.07 2.86
C VAL A 63 -16.62 0.13 4.06
N PRO A 64 -17.84 -0.44 4.20
CA PRO A 64 -18.07 -1.46 5.20
C PRO A 64 -17.10 -2.62 5.05
N HIS A 65 -16.57 -3.12 6.17
CA HIS A 65 -15.68 -4.28 6.16
C HIS A 65 -16.40 -5.56 5.78
N GLY A 66 -17.73 -5.60 5.98
CA GLY A 66 -18.61 -6.66 5.55
C GLY A 66 -20.05 -6.20 5.45
N GLU A 67 -20.83 -6.94 4.68
CA GLU A 67 -22.26 -6.73 4.52
C GLU A 67 -22.97 -8.08 4.58
N ILE A 68 -24.09 -8.11 5.29
CA ILE A 68 -24.98 -9.26 5.40
C ILE A 68 -26.31 -8.84 4.78
N GLU A 69 -26.70 -9.43 3.67
CA GLU A 69 -27.94 -9.16 2.97
C GLU A 69 -28.90 -10.37 3.09
N ALA A 70 -30.15 -10.14 3.39
CA ALA A 70 -31.12 -11.23 3.38
C ALA A 70 -31.37 -11.75 1.96
N VAL A 71 -31.43 -13.07 1.80
CA VAL A 71 -31.80 -13.71 0.51
C VAL A 71 -33.22 -13.33 0.13
N ASN A 72 -34.13 -13.35 1.11
CA ASN A 72 -35.51 -12.91 0.92
C ASN A 72 -35.62 -11.43 1.32
N GLN A 73 -35.55 -10.56 0.36
CA GLN A 73 -35.76 -9.12 0.56
C GLN A 73 -37.25 -8.78 0.42
N PRO A 74 -37.76 -7.77 1.17
CA PRO A 74 -37.07 -6.94 2.16
C PRO A 74 -36.91 -7.63 3.54
N TRP A 75 -35.80 -7.33 4.26
CA TRP A 75 -35.51 -7.94 5.57
C TRP A 75 -36.30 -7.26 6.69
N THR A 76 -37.32 -7.94 7.19
CA THR A 76 -38.24 -7.39 8.23
C THR A 76 -37.70 -7.50 9.65
N ASN A 77 -37.08 -8.64 9.98
CA ASN A 77 -36.60 -8.94 11.34
C ASN A 77 -35.16 -8.49 11.60
N TRP A 78 -34.70 -7.49 10.86
CA TRP A 78 -33.31 -7.02 10.91
C TRP A 78 -32.87 -6.49 12.28
N ARG A 79 -33.83 -5.91 13.11
CA ARG A 79 -33.47 -5.36 14.41
C ARG A 79 -33.01 -6.44 15.40
N GLU A 80 -33.64 -7.61 15.38
CA GLU A 80 -33.20 -8.75 16.18
C GLU A 80 -31.87 -9.29 15.69
N ALA A 81 -31.69 -9.42 14.37
CA ALA A 81 -30.45 -9.82 13.76
C ALA A 81 -29.32 -8.85 14.09
N LEU A 82 -29.53 -7.53 13.97
CA LEU A 82 -28.57 -6.49 14.32
C LEU A 82 -28.11 -6.62 15.79
N ALA A 83 -29.05 -6.82 16.72
CA ALA A 83 -28.73 -6.97 18.14
C ALA A 83 -27.87 -8.23 18.43
N LYS A 84 -28.06 -9.31 17.67
CA LYS A 84 -27.22 -10.52 17.75
C LYS A 84 -25.85 -10.30 17.16
N VAL A 85 -25.78 -9.69 15.98
CA VAL A 85 -24.54 -9.40 15.25
C VAL A 85 -23.63 -8.48 16.04
N GLN A 86 -24.16 -7.45 16.70
CA GLN A 86 -23.37 -6.53 17.53
C GLN A 86 -22.69 -7.21 18.75
N LYS A 87 -23.16 -8.39 19.15
CA LYS A 87 -22.57 -9.17 20.26
C LYS A 87 -21.48 -10.14 19.82
N VAL A 88 -21.28 -10.31 18.52
CA VAL A 88 -20.25 -11.21 17.99
C VAL A 88 -18.85 -10.66 18.28
N PRO A 89 -17.96 -11.44 18.92
CA PRO A 89 -16.61 -11.01 19.19
C PRO A 89 -15.88 -10.62 17.89
N GLY A 90 -15.22 -9.45 17.89
CA GLY A 90 -14.50 -8.92 16.72
C GLY A 90 -15.32 -7.96 15.85
N ILE A 91 -16.62 -7.83 16.05
CA ILE A 91 -17.45 -6.79 15.43
C ILE A 91 -17.29 -5.50 16.23
N ALA A 92 -16.86 -4.42 15.56
CA ALA A 92 -16.68 -3.11 16.16
C ALA A 92 -17.95 -2.27 16.10
N ALA A 93 -18.67 -2.33 14.98
CA ALA A 93 -19.95 -1.66 14.78
C ALA A 93 -20.78 -2.40 13.73
N ALA A 94 -22.12 -2.24 13.80
CA ALA A 94 -23.02 -2.75 12.80
C ALA A 94 -24.19 -1.76 12.62
N ALA A 95 -24.60 -1.52 11.38
CA ALA A 95 -25.67 -0.60 11.03
C ALA A 95 -26.56 -1.16 9.90
N PRO A 96 -27.88 -0.92 9.93
CA PRO A 96 -28.75 -1.27 8.83
C PRO A 96 -28.52 -0.35 7.63
N TYR A 97 -28.75 -0.87 6.44
CA TYR A 97 -28.71 -0.07 5.24
C TYR A 97 -29.72 -0.53 4.19
N ILE A 98 -30.04 0.38 3.29
CA ILE A 98 -30.79 0.09 2.07
C ILE A 98 -29.93 0.48 0.88
N ASN A 99 -29.84 -0.39 -0.11
CA ASN A 99 -29.05 -0.18 -1.31
C ASN A 99 -29.94 -0.30 -2.55
N PHE A 100 -29.88 0.68 -3.43
CA PHE A 100 -30.59 0.63 -4.70
C PHE A 100 -29.86 1.46 -5.75
N THR A 101 -30.10 1.15 -7.01
CA THR A 101 -29.61 1.96 -8.14
C THR A 101 -30.70 2.89 -8.59
N GLY A 102 -30.39 4.18 -8.70
CA GLY A 102 -31.31 5.21 -9.21
C GLY A 102 -30.68 5.98 -10.36
N LEU A 103 -31.52 6.62 -11.16
CA LEU A 103 -31.10 7.56 -12.19
C LEU A 103 -31.33 8.97 -11.66
N VAL A 104 -30.24 9.70 -11.44
CA VAL A 104 -30.33 11.10 -11.00
C VAL A 104 -30.27 12.03 -12.22
N GLU A 105 -31.18 12.96 -12.23
CA GLU A 105 -31.39 13.93 -13.31
C GLU A 105 -31.27 15.36 -12.77
N SER A 106 -30.56 16.20 -13.52
CA SER A 106 -30.51 17.65 -13.32
C SER A 106 -30.46 18.34 -14.69
N GLY A 107 -31.54 19.02 -15.06
CA GLY A 107 -31.70 19.61 -16.40
C GLY A 107 -31.63 18.54 -17.50
N ALA A 108 -30.66 18.64 -18.38
CA ALA A 108 -30.42 17.66 -19.46
C ALA A 108 -29.46 16.54 -19.09
N ASN A 109 -28.83 16.58 -17.91
CA ASN A 109 -27.83 15.62 -17.48
C ASN A 109 -28.50 14.47 -16.69
N LEU A 110 -28.12 13.25 -17.03
CA LEU A 110 -28.62 12.01 -16.41
C LEU A 110 -27.46 11.11 -16.02
N ARG A 111 -27.49 10.57 -14.78
CA ARG A 111 -26.47 9.64 -14.28
C ARG A 111 -27.12 8.50 -13.51
N ALA A 112 -26.66 7.28 -13.81
CA ALA A 112 -26.95 6.13 -12.97
C ALA A 112 -26.01 6.15 -11.76
N ILE A 113 -26.56 6.08 -10.56
CA ILE A 113 -25.81 6.09 -9.31
C ILE A 113 -26.33 5.03 -8.34
N GLN A 114 -25.44 4.56 -7.49
CA GLN A 114 -25.80 3.74 -6.35
C GLN A 114 -26.18 4.63 -5.18
N VAL A 115 -27.38 4.43 -4.64
CA VAL A 115 -27.88 5.19 -3.52
C VAL A 115 -27.92 4.30 -2.29
N LYS A 116 -27.34 4.77 -1.20
CA LYS A 116 -27.33 4.08 0.08
C LYS A 116 -28.19 4.85 1.09
N GLY A 117 -29.23 4.21 1.59
CA GLY A 117 -30.02 4.70 2.72
C GLY A 117 -29.33 4.32 4.03
N VAL A 118 -28.97 5.31 4.85
CA VAL A 118 -28.18 5.11 6.08
C VAL A 118 -28.80 5.85 7.27
N ASP A 119 -28.66 5.26 8.46
CA ASP A 119 -28.92 5.95 9.72
C ASP A 119 -27.71 6.82 10.06
N SER A 120 -27.91 8.14 10.17
CA SER A 120 -26.82 9.11 10.33
C SER A 120 -25.96 8.87 11.58
N LYS A 121 -26.56 8.39 12.69
CA LYS A 121 -25.85 8.15 13.94
C LYS A 121 -25.07 6.84 13.92
N GLN A 122 -25.65 5.79 13.33
CA GLN A 122 -25.00 4.49 13.25
C GLN A 122 -23.89 4.48 12.19
N GLU A 123 -24.06 5.22 11.08
CA GLU A 123 -23.04 5.35 10.05
C GLU A 123 -21.78 6.05 10.58
N GLN A 124 -21.90 7.03 11.48
CA GLN A 124 -20.73 7.65 12.15
C GLN A 124 -19.89 6.66 12.96
N GLN A 125 -20.50 5.59 13.48
CA GLN A 125 -19.77 4.54 14.19
C GLN A 125 -19.20 3.50 13.21
N LEU A 126 -19.89 3.27 12.11
CA LEU A 126 -19.56 2.27 11.12
C LEU A 126 -18.38 2.70 10.24
N SER A 127 -18.38 3.93 9.75
CA SER A 127 -17.42 4.39 8.74
C SER A 127 -16.95 5.82 8.97
N ALA A 128 -15.89 6.21 8.26
CA ALA A 128 -15.39 7.58 8.24
C ALA A 128 -16.10 8.46 7.17
N LEU A 129 -17.11 7.94 6.46
CA LEU A 129 -17.86 8.68 5.43
C LEU A 129 -18.26 10.10 5.86
N PRO A 130 -18.79 10.29 7.09
CA PRO A 130 -19.18 11.61 7.56
C PRO A 130 -18.07 12.67 7.51
N SER A 131 -16.83 12.27 7.75
CA SER A 131 -15.69 13.19 7.76
C SER A 131 -15.26 13.66 6.36
N PHE A 132 -15.70 12.97 5.30
CA PHE A 132 -15.44 13.34 3.91
C PHE A 132 -16.57 14.18 3.29
N VAL A 133 -17.64 14.46 4.03
CA VAL A 133 -18.71 15.35 3.59
C VAL A 133 -18.32 16.81 3.84
N GLN A 134 -18.33 17.61 2.79
CA GLN A 134 -17.93 19.02 2.86
C GLN A 134 -18.88 19.86 3.73
N ASN A 135 -18.35 20.95 4.30
CA ASN A 135 -19.09 21.98 5.03
C ASN A 135 -19.92 21.47 6.24
N HIS A 136 -19.48 20.40 6.90
CA HIS A 136 -20.22 19.81 8.02
C HIS A 136 -21.69 19.48 7.71
N ALA A 137 -22.02 19.23 6.45
CA ALA A 137 -23.39 18.98 6.03
C ALA A 137 -23.97 17.70 6.64
N TRP A 138 -23.12 16.78 7.10
CA TRP A 138 -23.57 15.58 7.82
C TRP A 138 -24.33 15.87 9.10
N ASP A 139 -24.01 16.95 9.81
CA ASP A 139 -24.70 17.33 11.06
C ASP A 139 -26.16 17.70 10.85
N HIS A 140 -26.53 18.06 9.64
CA HIS A 140 -27.89 18.42 9.21
C HIS A 140 -28.59 17.29 8.43
N PHE A 141 -27.96 16.12 8.30
CA PHE A 141 -28.49 15.00 7.56
C PHE A 141 -29.58 14.27 8.35
N LYS A 142 -30.86 14.53 8.00
CA LYS A 142 -32.04 14.04 8.74
C LYS A 142 -33.10 13.52 7.78
N ALA A 143 -33.88 12.57 8.26
CA ALA A 143 -35.02 12.03 7.54
C ALA A 143 -36.21 13.03 7.49
N GLY A 144 -37.01 12.93 6.43
CA GLY A 144 -38.23 13.74 6.24
C GLY A 144 -37.99 15.08 5.56
N GLU A 145 -36.75 15.50 5.31
CA GLU A 145 -36.41 16.78 4.67
C GLU A 145 -35.99 16.63 3.21
N GLN A 146 -36.23 15.47 2.60
CA GLN A 146 -35.87 15.18 1.19
C GLN A 146 -34.40 15.45 0.86
N GLN A 147 -33.50 15.06 1.73
CA GLN A 147 -32.08 15.35 1.65
C GLN A 147 -31.32 14.25 0.90
N ILE A 148 -30.26 14.67 0.19
CA ILE A 148 -29.30 13.78 -0.45
C ILE A 148 -27.89 14.34 -0.31
N ILE A 149 -26.93 13.46 -0.06
CA ILE A 149 -25.50 13.74 -0.16
C ILE A 149 -24.99 12.98 -1.39
N ILE A 150 -24.34 13.67 -2.31
CA ILE A 150 -23.86 13.10 -3.57
C ILE A 150 -22.34 13.16 -3.64
N GLY A 151 -21.72 12.18 -4.30
CA GLY A 151 -20.30 12.22 -4.59
C GLY A 151 -19.91 13.39 -5.49
N LYS A 152 -18.68 13.91 -5.31
CA LYS A 152 -18.17 15.04 -6.07
C LYS A 152 -18.22 14.80 -7.58
N GLY A 153 -17.82 13.63 -8.06
CA GLY A 153 -17.87 13.27 -9.47
C GLY A 153 -19.29 13.20 -10.03
N VAL A 154 -20.30 12.85 -9.18
CA VAL A 154 -21.72 12.94 -9.56
C VAL A 154 -22.15 14.39 -9.66
N ALA A 155 -21.76 15.24 -8.68
CA ALA A 155 -22.09 16.67 -8.67
C ALA A 155 -21.51 17.37 -9.90
N ASP A 156 -20.26 17.12 -10.23
CA ASP A 156 -19.57 17.69 -11.39
C ASP A 156 -20.23 17.24 -12.70
N ALA A 157 -20.58 15.95 -12.83
CA ALA A 157 -21.24 15.40 -14.02
C ALA A 157 -22.66 15.93 -14.25
N LEU A 158 -23.39 16.23 -13.17
CA LEU A 158 -24.74 16.80 -13.22
C LEU A 158 -24.73 18.33 -13.23
N ASN A 159 -23.55 18.95 -13.05
CA ASN A 159 -23.34 20.39 -12.88
C ASN A 159 -24.22 20.97 -11.75
N VAL A 160 -24.23 20.30 -10.61
CA VAL A 160 -24.98 20.70 -9.42
C VAL A 160 -24.04 21.02 -8.26
N LYS A 161 -24.50 21.89 -7.37
CA LYS A 161 -23.78 22.33 -6.16
C LYS A 161 -24.59 22.04 -4.91
N GLN A 162 -23.97 22.16 -3.75
CA GLN A 162 -24.69 22.16 -2.49
C GLN A 162 -25.75 23.25 -2.49
N GLY A 163 -26.97 22.90 -2.11
CA GLY A 163 -28.16 23.76 -2.12
C GLY A 163 -29.08 23.56 -3.34
N ASP A 164 -28.60 22.87 -4.38
CA ASP A 164 -29.41 22.59 -5.58
C ASP A 164 -30.40 21.43 -5.34
N TRP A 165 -31.39 21.35 -6.23
CA TRP A 165 -32.35 20.27 -6.26
C TRP A 165 -32.09 19.33 -7.43
N VAL A 166 -32.13 18.02 -7.16
CA VAL A 166 -32.03 16.97 -8.18
C VAL A 166 -33.26 16.09 -8.15
N SER A 167 -33.56 15.43 -9.25
CA SER A 167 -34.60 14.41 -9.31
C SER A 167 -34.00 13.04 -9.43
N ILE A 168 -34.42 12.11 -8.58
CA ILE A 168 -34.02 10.72 -8.69
C ILE A 168 -35.17 9.86 -9.18
N MET A 169 -34.91 9.06 -10.21
CA MET A 169 -35.83 8.04 -10.70
C MET A 169 -35.45 6.69 -10.08
N ILE A 170 -36.36 6.15 -9.30
CA ILE A 170 -36.22 4.89 -8.56
C ILE A 170 -36.98 3.82 -9.32
N PRO A 171 -36.36 2.66 -9.65
CA PRO A 171 -37.06 1.54 -10.26
C PRO A 171 -38.19 1.06 -9.34
N ASN A 172 -39.38 0.90 -9.87
CA ASN A 172 -40.48 0.34 -9.10
C ASN A 172 -40.43 -1.20 -9.24
N ALA A 173 -39.96 -1.86 -8.20
CA ALA A 173 -39.77 -3.31 -8.16
C ALA A 173 -40.95 -4.00 -7.47
N ASN A 174 -42.17 -3.85 -7.98
CA ASN A 174 -43.27 -4.68 -7.52
C ASN A 174 -43.20 -6.08 -8.17
N ALA A 175 -43.42 -7.12 -7.37
CA ALA A 175 -43.28 -8.54 -7.68
C ALA A 175 -44.13 -9.09 -8.86
N ASP A 176 -45.01 -8.28 -9.43
CA ASP A 176 -45.97 -8.73 -10.45
C ASP A 176 -45.53 -8.48 -11.90
N HIS A 177 -44.24 -8.24 -12.18
CA HIS A 177 -43.69 -8.07 -13.53
C HIS A 177 -44.42 -7.06 -14.44
N LYS A 178 -45.25 -6.19 -13.93
CA LYS A 178 -45.81 -5.07 -14.67
C LYS A 178 -44.76 -3.96 -14.75
N LEU A 179 -44.48 -3.47 -15.95
CA LEU A 179 -43.69 -2.28 -16.20
C LEU A 179 -44.35 -1.06 -15.55
N LEU A 180 -44.12 -0.89 -14.25
CA LEU A 180 -44.60 0.28 -13.53
C LEU A 180 -43.66 1.43 -13.82
N GLN A 181 -44.24 2.62 -13.97
CA GLN A 181 -43.44 3.83 -14.18
C GLN A 181 -42.48 4.03 -12.99
N PRO A 182 -41.21 4.38 -13.23
CA PRO A 182 -40.28 4.65 -12.16
C PRO A 182 -40.80 5.80 -11.29
N LYS A 183 -40.66 5.64 -9.99
CA LYS A 183 -41.02 6.68 -9.01
C LYS A 183 -40.00 7.81 -9.12
N ARG A 184 -40.47 9.04 -9.34
CA ARG A 184 -39.61 10.23 -9.42
C ARG A 184 -39.71 11.00 -8.10
N VAL A 185 -38.58 11.18 -7.41
CA VAL A 185 -38.46 11.89 -6.14
C VAL A 185 -37.52 13.06 -6.31
N ARG A 186 -37.91 14.23 -5.82
CA ARG A 186 -37.10 15.44 -5.82
C ARG A 186 -36.36 15.54 -4.50
N LEU A 187 -35.01 15.72 -4.55
CA LEU A 187 -34.14 15.73 -3.39
C LEU A 187 -33.26 16.99 -3.39
N HIS A 188 -33.03 17.51 -2.19
CA HIS A 188 -32.17 18.67 -1.94
C HIS A 188 -30.75 18.22 -1.66
N VAL A 189 -29.77 18.68 -2.41
CA VAL A 189 -28.36 18.37 -2.23
C VAL A 189 -27.82 19.16 -1.04
N ILE A 190 -27.75 18.55 0.14
CA ILE A 190 -27.27 19.21 1.35
C ILE A 190 -25.77 19.17 1.50
N GLY A 191 -25.09 18.21 0.85
CA GLY A 191 -23.64 18.03 0.97
C GLY A 191 -23.04 17.31 -0.21
N ILE A 192 -21.74 17.54 -0.40
CA ILE A 192 -20.93 16.85 -1.39
C ILE A 192 -19.89 16.00 -0.68
N LEU A 193 -19.87 14.71 -1.01
CA LEU A 193 -18.88 13.74 -0.52
C LEU A 193 -17.65 13.80 -1.43
N GLN A 194 -16.47 14.00 -0.85
CA GLN A 194 -15.21 14.05 -1.59
C GLN A 194 -14.21 13.03 -1.05
N LEU A 195 -14.12 11.87 -1.71
CA LEU A 195 -13.20 10.78 -1.39
C LEU A 195 -11.97 10.77 -2.31
N SER A 196 -12.02 11.51 -3.41
CA SER A 196 -11.00 11.53 -4.47
C SER A 196 -10.77 10.15 -5.07
N GLY A 197 -11.84 9.53 -5.64
CA GLY A 197 -11.76 8.22 -6.27
C GLY A 197 -13.04 7.82 -7.01
N GLN A 198 -13.06 6.59 -7.55
CA GLN A 198 -14.16 6.08 -8.37
C GLN A 198 -15.53 6.10 -7.64
N LEU A 199 -15.54 5.99 -6.32
CA LEU A 199 -16.77 6.07 -5.52
C LEU A 199 -17.48 7.42 -5.69
N ASP A 200 -16.73 8.52 -5.83
CA ASP A 200 -17.30 9.85 -6.00
C ASP A 200 -18.14 10.00 -7.27
N HIS A 201 -17.89 9.15 -8.28
CA HIS A 201 -18.56 9.24 -9.60
C HIS A 201 -19.88 8.45 -9.70
N SER A 202 -20.21 7.63 -8.70
CA SER A 202 -21.37 6.74 -8.77
C SER A 202 -22.12 6.55 -7.45
N PHE A 203 -21.82 7.33 -6.41
CA PHE A 203 -22.35 7.10 -5.08
C PHE A 203 -23.13 8.30 -4.53
N ALA A 204 -24.24 7.99 -3.83
CA ALA A 204 -25.00 8.97 -3.07
C ALA A 204 -25.57 8.35 -1.79
N MET A 205 -25.92 9.20 -0.83
CA MET A 205 -26.54 8.80 0.42
C MET A 205 -27.82 9.57 0.68
N ILE A 206 -28.83 8.89 1.20
CA ILE A 206 -30.08 9.47 1.71
C ILE A 206 -30.35 8.92 3.11
N PRO A 207 -31.19 9.57 3.93
CA PRO A 207 -31.59 9.00 5.22
C PRO A 207 -32.29 7.66 5.05
N LEU A 208 -32.06 6.74 6.00
CA LEU A 208 -32.61 5.37 5.94
C LEU A 208 -34.15 5.37 5.86
N GLU A 209 -34.79 6.19 6.67
CA GLU A 209 -36.26 6.25 6.74
C GLU A 209 -36.85 6.81 5.42
N ASP A 210 -36.18 7.77 4.78
CA ASP A 210 -36.59 8.28 3.47
C ASP A 210 -36.41 7.19 2.38
N ALA A 211 -35.30 6.41 2.44
CA ALA A 211 -35.11 5.27 1.55
C ALA A 211 -36.22 4.22 1.69
N GLN A 212 -36.60 3.91 2.95
CA GLN A 212 -37.71 3.00 3.26
C GLN A 212 -39.02 3.49 2.63
N GLN A 213 -39.30 4.78 2.75
CA GLN A 213 -40.51 5.38 2.19
C GLN A 213 -40.50 5.41 0.65
N TYR A 214 -39.36 5.74 0.04
CA TYR A 214 -39.27 5.85 -1.42
C TYR A 214 -39.37 4.49 -2.11
N LEU A 215 -38.90 3.43 -1.46
CA LEU A 215 -38.93 2.06 -1.98
C LEU A 215 -40.15 1.26 -1.50
N ASP A 216 -41.04 1.86 -0.73
CA ASP A 216 -42.22 1.22 -0.17
C ASP A 216 -41.87 -0.04 0.69
N MET A 217 -40.72 -0.01 1.37
CA MET A 217 -40.20 -1.12 2.18
C MET A 217 -40.75 -1.17 3.63
N GLY A 218 -41.61 -0.23 4.00
CA GLY A 218 -42.09 -0.09 5.40
C GLY A 218 -40.95 0.14 6.37
N SER A 219 -40.74 -0.74 7.34
CA SER A 219 -39.63 -0.67 8.31
C SER A 219 -38.49 -1.63 8.00
N SER A 220 -38.48 -2.23 6.82
CA SER A 220 -37.48 -3.23 6.39
C SER A 220 -36.22 -2.59 5.85
N VAL A 221 -35.15 -3.38 5.70
CA VAL A 221 -33.88 -2.96 5.14
C VAL A 221 -33.35 -3.97 4.11
N SER A 222 -32.34 -3.59 3.33
CA SER A 222 -31.66 -4.51 2.43
C SER A 222 -30.66 -5.41 3.16
N GLY A 223 -29.96 -4.87 4.16
CA GLY A 223 -28.94 -5.61 4.88
C GLY A 223 -28.38 -4.87 6.10
N ILE A 224 -27.39 -5.49 6.70
CA ILE A 224 -26.62 -4.97 7.83
C ILE A 224 -25.17 -4.83 7.38
N ALA A 225 -24.63 -3.63 7.46
CA ALA A 225 -23.22 -3.33 7.20
C ALA A 225 -22.41 -3.46 8.50
N LEU A 226 -21.19 -3.95 8.39
CA LEU A 226 -20.34 -4.32 9.52
C LEU A 226 -18.99 -3.62 9.46
N LYS A 227 -18.52 -3.19 10.62
CA LYS A 227 -17.14 -2.80 10.88
C LYS A 227 -16.52 -3.84 11.81
N VAL A 228 -15.36 -4.37 11.44
CA VAL A 228 -14.61 -5.33 12.26
C VAL A 228 -13.34 -4.71 12.82
N HIS A 229 -12.83 -5.22 13.94
CA HIS A 229 -11.57 -4.76 14.51
C HIS A 229 -10.36 -5.21 13.66
N ASP A 230 -10.41 -6.44 13.15
CA ASP A 230 -9.38 -6.98 12.27
C ASP A 230 -9.92 -7.07 10.83
N VAL A 231 -9.53 -6.09 10.02
CA VAL A 231 -10.00 -5.94 8.64
C VAL A 231 -9.55 -7.10 7.74
N PHE A 232 -8.37 -7.66 7.99
CA PHE A 232 -7.84 -8.77 7.20
C PHE A 232 -8.51 -10.10 7.53
N ASN A 233 -9.14 -10.22 8.70
CA ASN A 233 -9.92 -11.37 9.11
C ASN A 233 -11.44 -11.18 8.88
N ALA A 234 -11.83 -10.13 8.16
CA ALA A 234 -13.23 -9.76 7.91
C ALA A 234 -14.05 -10.91 7.33
N ASN A 235 -13.51 -11.70 6.41
CA ASN A 235 -14.22 -12.84 5.80
C ASN A 235 -14.75 -13.83 6.82
N LYS A 236 -13.95 -14.16 7.84
CA LYS A 236 -14.36 -15.06 8.92
C LYS A 236 -15.38 -14.38 9.84
N LEU A 237 -15.07 -13.17 10.29
CA LEU A 237 -15.91 -12.43 11.23
C LEU A 237 -17.31 -12.12 10.66
N VAL A 238 -17.39 -11.78 9.36
CA VAL A 238 -18.67 -11.53 8.67
C VAL A 238 -19.46 -12.83 8.50
N ARG A 239 -18.79 -13.97 8.28
CA ARG A 239 -19.46 -15.28 8.26
C ARG A 239 -20.02 -15.64 9.62
N ASP A 240 -19.21 -15.53 10.67
CA ASP A 240 -19.64 -15.78 12.04
C ASP A 240 -20.83 -14.88 12.43
N ALA A 241 -20.80 -13.60 11.99
CA ALA A 241 -21.90 -12.66 12.15
C ALA A 241 -23.15 -13.04 11.34
N GLY A 242 -22.98 -13.61 10.15
CA GLY A 242 -24.09 -14.12 9.32
C GLY A 242 -24.80 -15.31 9.97
N GLU A 243 -24.05 -16.25 10.55
CA GLU A 243 -24.57 -17.46 11.19
C GLU A 243 -25.49 -17.15 12.38
N VAL A 244 -25.17 -16.12 13.19
CA VAL A 244 -26.00 -15.76 14.36
C VAL A 244 -27.32 -15.10 14.00
N THR A 245 -27.52 -14.69 12.73
CA THR A 245 -28.80 -14.07 12.31
C THR A 245 -29.94 -15.06 12.22
N ASN A 246 -29.67 -16.37 12.15
CA ASN A 246 -30.63 -17.44 11.91
C ASN A 246 -31.51 -17.23 10.65
N SER A 247 -30.98 -16.53 9.66
CA SER A 247 -31.65 -16.22 8.40
C SER A 247 -30.75 -16.65 7.22
N TYR A 248 -31.36 -16.97 6.09
CA TYR A 248 -30.58 -17.17 4.87
C TYR A 248 -30.09 -15.83 4.36
N VAL A 249 -28.76 -15.65 4.37
CA VAL A 249 -28.11 -14.39 4.05
C VAL A 249 -27.00 -14.56 3.02
N TYR A 250 -26.84 -13.57 2.17
CA TYR A 250 -25.63 -13.37 1.38
C TYR A 250 -24.61 -12.63 2.21
N ILE A 251 -23.40 -13.12 2.20
CA ILE A 251 -22.26 -12.54 2.91
C ILE A 251 -21.33 -11.92 1.90
N LYS A 252 -21.11 -10.62 2.01
CA LYS A 252 -20.13 -9.88 1.23
C LYS A 252 -19.08 -9.31 2.17
N SER A 253 -17.81 -9.38 1.80
CA SER A 253 -16.76 -8.72 2.55
C SER A 253 -16.00 -7.77 1.62
N TRP A 254 -15.32 -6.80 2.19
CA TRP A 254 -14.50 -5.85 1.44
C TRP A 254 -13.47 -6.56 0.53
N SER A 255 -12.95 -7.71 0.96
CA SER A 255 -11.97 -8.48 0.20
C SER A 255 -12.54 -9.11 -1.09
N GLY A 256 -13.85 -9.29 -1.18
CA GLY A 256 -14.53 -9.71 -2.41
C GLY A 256 -14.60 -8.57 -3.43
N THR A 257 -14.94 -7.36 -2.97
CA THR A 257 -15.18 -6.20 -3.83
C THR A 257 -13.89 -5.40 -4.10
N TYR A 258 -13.08 -5.16 -3.07
CA TYR A 258 -11.89 -4.29 -3.14
C TYR A 258 -10.57 -5.05 -2.92
N GLY A 259 -10.62 -6.34 -2.61
CA GLY A 259 -9.45 -7.15 -2.30
C GLY A 259 -8.47 -7.32 -3.46
N TYR A 260 -8.91 -7.08 -4.69
CA TYR A 260 -8.01 -7.05 -5.85
C TYR A 260 -6.94 -5.96 -5.69
N MET A 261 -7.30 -4.77 -5.22
CA MET A 261 -6.34 -3.68 -4.98
C MET A 261 -5.27 -4.09 -3.96
N TYR A 262 -5.69 -4.73 -2.86
CA TYR A 262 -4.74 -5.23 -1.86
C TYR A 262 -3.84 -6.33 -2.43
N ARG A 263 -4.40 -7.27 -3.21
CA ARG A 263 -3.60 -8.32 -3.86
C ARG A 263 -2.60 -7.74 -4.86
N ASP A 264 -2.99 -6.72 -5.61
CA ASP A 264 -2.09 -6.04 -6.56
C ASP A 264 -0.93 -5.36 -5.82
N ILE A 265 -1.19 -4.68 -4.69
CA ILE A 265 -0.15 -4.09 -3.84
C ILE A 265 0.80 -5.20 -3.33
N GLN A 266 0.29 -6.32 -2.84
CA GLN A 266 1.11 -7.43 -2.36
C GLN A 266 1.91 -8.11 -3.48
N MET A 267 1.32 -8.25 -4.67
CA MET A 267 2.02 -8.76 -5.85
C MET A 267 3.17 -7.85 -6.27
N ILE A 268 2.94 -6.53 -6.34
CA ILE A 268 3.98 -5.55 -6.65
C ILE A 268 5.07 -5.59 -5.59
N ARG A 269 4.72 -5.67 -4.30
CA ARG A 269 5.68 -5.82 -3.19
C ARG A 269 6.54 -7.09 -3.35
N ALA A 270 5.95 -8.22 -3.73
CA ALA A 270 6.68 -9.46 -3.98
C ALA A 270 7.67 -9.31 -5.17
N ILE A 271 7.25 -8.63 -6.24
CA ILE A 271 8.11 -8.29 -7.38
C ILE A 271 9.26 -7.38 -6.94
N MET A 272 9.00 -6.40 -6.08
CA MET A 272 10.04 -5.51 -5.54
C MET A 272 11.06 -6.29 -4.69
N TYR A 273 10.64 -7.26 -3.87
CA TYR A 273 11.57 -8.13 -3.15
C TYR A 273 12.40 -9.01 -4.09
N LEU A 274 11.80 -9.53 -5.16
CA LEU A 274 12.54 -10.27 -6.18
C LEU A 274 13.57 -9.36 -6.89
N ALA A 275 13.17 -8.16 -7.29
CA ALA A 275 14.05 -7.16 -7.88
C ALA A 275 15.18 -6.78 -6.92
N MET A 276 14.90 -6.70 -5.60
CA MET A 276 15.90 -6.50 -4.57
C MET A 276 17.00 -7.56 -4.64
N ILE A 277 16.63 -8.83 -4.63
CA ILE A 277 17.57 -9.94 -4.69
C ILE A 277 18.44 -9.85 -5.96
N LEU A 278 17.82 -9.54 -7.10
CA LEU A 278 18.54 -9.43 -8.37
C LEU A 278 19.52 -8.25 -8.38
N VAL A 279 19.07 -7.06 -7.96
CA VAL A 279 19.92 -5.84 -7.94
C VAL A 279 21.09 -6.02 -6.98
N ILE A 280 20.84 -6.54 -5.78
CA ILE A 280 21.90 -6.81 -4.80
C ILE A 280 22.81 -7.95 -5.33
N GLY A 281 22.26 -8.94 -6.02
CA GLY A 281 23.03 -10.00 -6.68
C GLY A 281 24.03 -9.46 -7.70
N VAL A 282 23.62 -8.51 -8.55
CA VAL A 282 24.50 -7.80 -9.49
C VAL A 282 25.57 -7.00 -8.74
N ALA A 283 25.18 -6.31 -7.67
CA ALA A 283 26.12 -5.59 -6.82
C ALA A 283 27.15 -6.53 -6.18
N CYS A 284 26.72 -7.72 -5.73
CA CYS A 284 27.61 -8.76 -5.19
C CYS A 284 28.60 -9.27 -6.24
N PHE A 285 28.19 -9.44 -7.49
CA PHE A 285 29.11 -9.80 -8.58
C PHE A 285 30.22 -8.75 -8.75
N ASN A 286 29.86 -7.48 -8.67
CA ASN A 286 30.83 -6.38 -8.70
C ASN A 286 31.79 -6.42 -7.48
N ILE A 287 31.30 -6.78 -6.29
CA ILE A 287 32.15 -6.98 -5.10
C ILE A 287 33.13 -8.12 -5.34
N VAL A 288 32.66 -9.27 -5.84
CA VAL A 288 33.54 -10.42 -6.16
C VAL A 288 34.64 -10.00 -7.12
N SER A 289 34.29 -9.33 -8.23
CA SER A 289 35.26 -8.88 -9.24
C SER A 289 36.27 -7.92 -8.65
N THR A 290 35.83 -6.96 -7.85
CA THR A 290 36.71 -5.99 -7.18
C THR A 290 37.65 -6.67 -6.18
N LEU A 291 37.15 -7.62 -5.41
CA LEU A 291 37.95 -8.36 -4.44
C LEU A 291 38.99 -9.29 -5.11
N VAL A 292 38.58 -9.98 -6.20
CA VAL A 292 39.53 -10.82 -6.97
C VAL A 292 40.70 -9.98 -7.53
N MET A 293 40.39 -8.79 -8.02
CA MET A 293 41.40 -7.87 -8.51
C MET A 293 42.29 -7.32 -7.38
N ALA A 294 41.66 -6.96 -6.23
CA ALA A 294 42.39 -6.52 -5.04
C ALA A 294 43.30 -7.63 -4.49
N VAL A 295 42.88 -8.89 -4.53
CA VAL A 295 43.72 -10.05 -4.16
C VAL A 295 44.92 -10.15 -5.06
N LYS A 296 44.75 -9.97 -6.38
CA LYS A 296 45.84 -10.00 -7.34
C LYS A 296 46.86 -8.85 -7.11
N ASP A 297 46.34 -7.64 -6.92
CA ASP A 297 47.21 -6.46 -6.70
C ASP A 297 47.96 -6.51 -5.35
N LYS A 298 47.38 -7.16 -4.36
CA LYS A 298 47.93 -7.32 -3.00
C LYS A 298 48.63 -8.66 -2.79
N SER A 299 48.88 -9.42 -3.86
CA SER A 299 49.55 -10.75 -3.77
C SER A 299 50.89 -10.68 -3.09
N GLY A 300 51.73 -9.66 -3.37
CA GLY A 300 53.01 -9.43 -2.72
C GLY A 300 52.84 -9.17 -1.21
N ASP A 301 51.94 -8.30 -0.82
CA ASP A 301 51.65 -7.99 0.59
C ASP A 301 51.15 -9.26 1.33
N ILE A 302 50.33 -10.09 0.65
CA ILE A 302 49.84 -11.37 1.18
C ILE A 302 51.02 -12.36 1.38
N ALA A 303 51.92 -12.44 0.39
CA ALA A 303 53.06 -13.31 0.46
C ALA A 303 53.99 -12.93 1.63
N VAL A 304 54.26 -11.64 1.85
CA VAL A 304 55.02 -11.13 3.00
C VAL A 304 54.32 -11.48 4.33
N LEU A 305 53.01 -11.29 4.44
CA LEU A 305 52.24 -11.67 5.65
C LEU A 305 52.37 -13.16 5.93
N ARG A 306 52.34 -14.01 4.91
CA ARG A 306 52.49 -15.47 5.08
C ARG A 306 53.89 -15.87 5.52
N THR A 307 54.94 -15.23 4.99
CA THR A 307 56.30 -15.48 5.46
C THR A 307 56.54 -15.03 6.90
N LEU A 308 55.77 -14.03 7.38
CA LEU A 308 55.73 -13.61 8.78
C LEU A 308 54.85 -14.51 9.69
N GLY A 309 54.30 -15.61 9.14
CA GLY A 309 53.56 -16.62 9.92
C GLY A 309 52.02 -16.39 9.97
N ALA A 310 51.46 -15.55 9.09
CA ALA A 310 50.02 -15.37 9.02
C ALA A 310 49.33 -16.66 8.56
N LYS A 311 48.38 -17.15 9.36
CA LYS A 311 47.54 -18.34 9.05
C LYS A 311 46.49 -18.01 7.99
N ASP A 312 46.06 -19.01 7.21
CA ASP A 312 45.04 -18.90 6.18
C ASP A 312 43.75 -18.24 6.69
N GLY A 313 43.34 -18.54 7.93
CA GLY A 313 42.16 -17.94 8.55
C GLY A 313 42.27 -16.43 8.74
N LEU A 314 43.47 -15.90 9.01
CA LEU A 314 43.71 -14.46 9.14
C LEU A 314 43.54 -13.77 7.75
N ILE A 315 44.14 -14.37 6.72
CA ILE A 315 44.07 -13.81 5.36
C ILE A 315 42.61 -13.80 4.85
N ARG A 316 41.87 -14.91 5.06
CA ARG A 316 40.44 -14.96 4.73
C ARG A 316 39.66 -13.89 5.47
N ALA A 317 39.86 -13.72 6.76
CA ALA A 317 39.17 -12.72 7.55
C ALA A 317 39.48 -11.29 7.06
N ILE A 318 40.69 -10.98 6.64
CA ILE A 318 41.04 -9.65 6.06
C ILE A 318 40.20 -9.33 4.82
N PHE A 319 40.09 -10.27 3.88
CA PHE A 319 39.33 -10.04 2.64
C PHE A 319 37.81 -10.09 2.84
N VAL A 320 37.32 -10.88 3.79
CA VAL A 320 35.90 -10.84 4.20
C VAL A 320 35.57 -9.46 4.80
N TRP A 321 36.42 -8.94 5.69
CA TRP A 321 36.23 -7.58 6.22
C TRP A 321 36.32 -6.50 5.13
N TYR A 322 37.23 -6.65 4.17
CA TYR A 322 37.34 -5.71 3.05
C TYR A 322 36.05 -5.64 2.23
N GLY A 323 35.47 -6.79 1.85
CA GLY A 323 34.20 -6.84 1.12
C GLY A 323 33.01 -6.36 1.94
N LEU A 324 32.95 -6.73 3.22
CA LEU A 324 31.93 -6.28 4.13
C LEU A 324 31.94 -4.76 4.32
N LEU A 325 33.12 -4.15 4.42
CA LEU A 325 33.25 -2.69 4.53
C LEU A 325 32.80 -1.98 3.25
N ALA A 326 33.10 -2.53 2.07
CA ALA A 326 32.65 -1.99 0.81
C ALA A 326 31.10 -2.07 0.69
N GLY A 327 30.51 -3.21 1.06
CA GLY A 327 29.07 -3.41 1.14
C GLY A 327 28.39 -2.47 2.15
N LEU A 328 29.00 -2.33 3.34
CA LEU A 328 28.49 -1.45 4.39
C LEU A 328 28.49 0.03 3.96
N LEU A 329 29.57 0.51 3.36
CA LEU A 329 29.64 1.89 2.87
C LEU A 329 28.59 2.15 1.77
N GLY A 330 28.49 1.23 0.79
CA GLY A 330 27.50 1.35 -0.28
C GLY A 330 26.08 1.32 0.26
N SER A 331 25.78 0.38 1.15
CA SER A 331 24.42 0.27 1.73
C SER A 331 24.06 1.46 2.64
N LEU A 332 24.98 1.98 3.45
CA LEU A 332 24.71 3.17 4.27
C LEU A 332 24.46 4.42 3.44
N ILE A 333 25.25 4.63 2.37
CA ILE A 333 25.00 5.73 1.43
C ILE A 333 23.64 5.54 0.74
N GLY A 334 23.35 4.31 0.29
CA GLY A 334 22.07 3.97 -0.32
C GLY A 334 20.89 4.18 0.61
N VAL A 335 21.00 3.78 1.88
CA VAL A 335 19.99 4.05 2.92
C VAL A 335 19.79 5.55 3.10
N ALA A 336 20.86 6.32 3.24
CA ALA A 336 20.76 7.77 3.43
C ALA A 336 20.04 8.45 2.26
N ILE A 337 20.43 8.11 1.02
CA ILE A 337 19.77 8.63 -0.20
C ILE A 337 18.33 8.15 -0.28
N GLY A 338 18.08 6.86 -0.09
CA GLY A 338 16.76 6.24 -0.18
C GLY A 338 15.79 6.84 0.83
N VAL A 339 16.20 7.04 2.08
CA VAL A 339 15.39 7.67 3.13
C VAL A 339 15.05 9.11 2.77
N VAL A 340 16.05 9.92 2.36
CA VAL A 340 15.81 11.33 2.00
C VAL A 340 14.85 11.44 0.82
N VAL A 341 15.05 10.61 -0.23
CA VAL A 341 14.17 10.60 -1.40
C VAL A 341 12.77 10.11 -1.03
N SER A 342 12.64 9.06 -0.21
CA SER A 342 11.33 8.53 0.22
C SER A 342 10.53 9.56 1.01
N LEU A 343 11.16 10.30 1.92
CA LEU A 343 10.49 11.34 2.70
C LEU A 343 9.98 12.51 1.85
N GLN A 344 10.60 12.75 0.71
CA GLN A 344 10.24 13.83 -0.20
C GLN A 344 9.62 13.35 -1.52
N LEU A 345 9.33 12.05 -1.65
CA LEU A 345 8.91 11.44 -2.91
C LEU A 345 7.69 12.13 -3.51
N THR A 346 6.66 12.36 -2.71
CA THR A 346 5.43 13.05 -3.14
C THR A 346 5.72 14.47 -3.65
N ALA A 347 6.57 15.22 -2.94
CA ALA A 347 6.94 16.58 -3.35
C ALA A 347 7.77 16.59 -4.64
N ILE A 348 8.68 15.63 -4.79
CA ILE A 348 9.52 15.47 -6.00
C ILE A 348 8.63 15.16 -7.20
N ILE A 349 7.72 14.19 -7.07
CA ILE A 349 6.81 13.79 -8.17
C ILE A 349 5.89 14.95 -8.55
N ASN A 350 5.26 15.62 -7.57
CA ASN A 350 4.43 16.79 -7.84
C ASN A 350 5.21 17.93 -8.53
N GLY A 351 6.49 18.09 -8.20
CA GLY A 351 7.39 19.03 -8.88
C GLY A 351 7.64 18.66 -10.34
N ILE A 352 7.85 17.36 -10.61
CA ILE A 352 8.06 16.83 -11.97
C ILE A 352 6.76 16.97 -12.79
N GLU A 353 5.60 16.62 -12.24
CA GLU A 353 4.29 16.76 -12.88
C GLU A 353 4.02 18.20 -13.29
N LYS A 354 4.30 19.16 -12.40
CA LYS A 354 4.18 20.59 -12.71
C LYS A 354 5.12 21.04 -13.83
N ALA A 355 6.35 20.49 -13.87
CA ALA A 355 7.34 20.83 -14.90
C ALA A 355 6.98 20.24 -16.28
N ILE A 356 6.41 19.03 -16.31
CA ILE A 356 6.00 18.33 -17.55
C ILE A 356 4.61 18.75 -18.01
N GLY A 357 3.76 19.27 -17.11
CA GLY A 357 2.36 19.65 -17.39
C GLY A 357 1.42 18.45 -17.53
N HIS A 358 1.82 17.27 -17.05
CA HIS A 358 1.01 16.05 -17.12
C HIS A 358 1.01 15.34 -15.75
N GLN A 359 -0.17 14.92 -15.29
CA GLN A 359 -0.31 14.11 -14.09
C GLN A 359 -0.02 12.64 -14.41
N PHE A 360 0.80 11.98 -13.59
CA PHE A 360 1.09 10.55 -13.72
C PHE A 360 -0.04 9.67 -13.18
N LEU A 361 -0.70 10.13 -12.11
CA LEU A 361 -1.82 9.46 -11.49
C LEU A 361 -3.07 10.32 -11.66
N SER A 362 -4.10 9.74 -12.28
CA SER A 362 -5.41 10.37 -12.39
C SER A 362 -6.34 9.80 -11.32
N GLY A 363 -6.95 10.66 -10.51
CA GLY A 363 -7.92 10.27 -9.49
C GLY A 363 -9.16 9.57 -10.08
N ASP A 364 -9.43 9.74 -11.38
CA ASP A 364 -10.55 9.08 -12.08
C ASP A 364 -10.30 7.59 -12.32
N ILE A 365 -9.03 7.17 -12.44
CA ILE A 365 -8.62 5.79 -12.72
C ILE A 365 -8.14 5.11 -11.44
N TYR A 366 -7.36 5.84 -10.66
CA TYR A 366 -6.80 5.37 -9.41
C TYR A 366 -7.56 5.99 -8.23
N PHE A 367 -7.55 5.34 -7.07
CA PHE A 367 -8.18 5.88 -5.85
C PHE A 367 -7.39 7.03 -5.20
N ILE A 368 -6.28 7.45 -5.82
CA ILE A 368 -5.42 8.56 -5.40
C ILE A 368 -4.91 9.34 -6.62
N ASP A 369 -4.68 10.63 -6.43
CA ASP A 369 -4.23 11.61 -7.40
C ASP A 369 -2.77 12.09 -7.17
N PHE A 370 -2.06 11.44 -6.24
CA PHE A 370 -0.67 11.71 -5.93
C PHE A 370 0.07 10.40 -5.63
N LEU A 371 1.38 10.40 -5.74
CA LEU A 371 2.21 9.25 -5.37
C LEU A 371 2.46 9.26 -3.86
N PRO A 372 1.83 8.36 -3.08
CA PRO A 372 2.04 8.29 -1.65
C PRO A 372 3.39 7.66 -1.33
N SER A 373 3.96 8.02 -0.19
CA SER A 373 5.16 7.38 0.33
C SER A 373 5.09 7.28 1.84
N GLU A 374 5.40 6.12 2.38
CA GLU A 374 5.51 5.88 3.80
C GLU A 374 6.75 5.05 4.12
N LEU A 375 7.66 5.61 4.90
CA LEU A 375 8.89 4.95 5.28
C LEU A 375 8.65 4.05 6.50
N HIS A 376 8.78 2.74 6.30
CA HIS A 376 8.82 1.78 7.41
C HIS A 376 10.27 1.43 7.75
N TRP A 377 10.68 1.71 8.98
CA TRP A 377 12.05 1.43 9.44
C TRP A 377 12.43 -0.05 9.38
N LEU A 378 11.45 -0.95 9.49
CA LEU A 378 11.67 -2.38 9.34
C LEU A 378 12.14 -2.75 7.93
N ASP A 379 11.58 -2.12 6.89
CA ASP A 379 12.00 -2.34 5.51
C ASP A 379 13.44 -1.88 5.29
N VAL A 380 13.81 -0.73 5.86
CA VAL A 380 15.19 -0.22 5.81
C VAL A 380 16.16 -1.22 6.45
N VAL A 381 15.79 -1.78 7.60
CA VAL A 381 16.58 -2.81 8.29
C VAL A 381 16.67 -4.08 7.46
N TYR A 382 15.58 -4.57 6.87
CA TYR A 382 15.57 -5.75 6.01
C TYR A 382 16.47 -5.56 4.78
N VAL A 383 16.38 -4.43 4.11
CA VAL A 383 17.24 -4.11 2.95
C VAL A 383 18.70 -4.06 3.36
N LEU A 384 19.03 -3.38 4.47
CA LEU A 384 20.40 -3.27 4.99
C LEU A 384 20.97 -4.64 5.35
N VAL A 385 20.22 -5.44 6.13
CA VAL A 385 20.66 -6.77 6.55
C VAL A 385 20.87 -7.68 5.34
N THR A 386 19.95 -7.66 4.39
CA THR A 386 20.06 -8.46 3.15
C THR A 386 21.30 -8.06 2.35
N ALA A 387 21.54 -6.74 2.19
CA ALA A 387 22.72 -6.25 1.49
C ALA A 387 24.04 -6.68 2.17
N LEU A 388 24.09 -6.64 3.52
CA LEU A 388 25.25 -7.07 4.27
C LEU A 388 25.45 -8.59 4.22
N LEU A 389 24.38 -9.39 4.32
CA LEU A 389 24.47 -10.86 4.20
C LEU A 389 24.96 -11.28 2.82
N LEU A 390 24.43 -10.68 1.75
CA LEU A 390 24.84 -10.97 0.41
C LEU A 390 26.27 -10.49 0.13
N SER A 391 26.69 -9.34 0.67
CA SER A 391 28.08 -8.86 0.61
C SER A 391 29.04 -9.81 1.31
N LEU A 392 28.63 -10.38 2.45
CA LEU A 392 29.41 -11.38 3.18
C LEU A 392 29.59 -12.66 2.36
N LEU A 393 28.49 -13.16 1.77
CA LEU A 393 28.52 -14.35 0.91
C LEU A 393 29.41 -14.11 -0.33
N ALA A 394 29.26 -12.96 -0.98
CA ALA A 394 30.06 -12.58 -2.13
C ALA A 394 31.57 -12.51 -1.81
N SER A 395 31.93 -12.10 -0.62
CA SER A 395 33.31 -11.97 -0.17
C SER A 395 33.99 -13.30 0.10
N TRP A 396 33.21 -14.38 0.32
CA TRP A 396 33.73 -15.69 0.72
C TRP A 396 34.65 -16.32 -0.34
N TYR A 397 34.22 -16.31 -1.62
CA TYR A 397 34.99 -16.89 -2.71
C TYR A 397 36.34 -16.21 -2.93
N PRO A 398 36.43 -14.86 -3.08
CA PRO A 398 37.73 -14.16 -3.21
C PRO A 398 38.63 -14.32 -1.98
N ALA A 399 38.05 -14.31 -0.78
CA ALA A 399 38.79 -14.51 0.46
C ALA A 399 39.45 -15.90 0.53
N ARG A 400 38.75 -16.96 0.07
CA ARG A 400 39.31 -18.31 -0.04
C ARG A 400 40.44 -18.35 -1.06
N ARG A 401 40.29 -17.66 -2.19
CA ARG A 401 41.33 -17.58 -3.21
C ARG A 401 42.59 -16.86 -2.70
N ALA A 402 42.43 -15.79 -1.92
CA ALA A 402 43.53 -15.05 -1.30
C ALA A 402 44.32 -15.94 -0.33
N SER A 403 43.66 -16.83 0.42
CA SER A 403 44.35 -17.73 1.36
C SER A 403 45.13 -18.87 0.68
N ASN A 404 44.94 -19.09 -0.63
CA ASN A 404 45.59 -20.17 -1.35
C ASN A 404 46.78 -19.67 -2.19
N ILE A 405 47.19 -18.40 -2.04
CA ILE A 405 48.33 -17.82 -2.76
C ILE A 405 49.64 -18.43 -2.23
N ASP A 406 50.46 -18.97 -3.12
CA ASP A 406 51.78 -19.50 -2.77
C ASP A 406 52.80 -18.37 -2.64
N PRO A 407 53.39 -18.14 -1.44
CA PRO A 407 54.37 -17.08 -1.24
C PRO A 407 55.63 -17.26 -2.09
N ALA A 408 56.07 -18.50 -2.34
CA ALA A 408 57.30 -18.77 -3.09
C ALA A 408 57.14 -18.32 -4.56
N ARG A 409 56.01 -18.61 -5.19
CA ARG A 409 55.75 -18.19 -6.59
C ARG A 409 55.65 -16.67 -6.75
N VAL A 410 54.99 -16.01 -5.81
CA VAL A 410 54.78 -14.56 -5.88
C VAL A 410 56.05 -13.78 -5.64
N LEU A 411 56.92 -14.24 -4.70
CA LEU A 411 58.19 -13.56 -4.39
C LEU A 411 59.30 -13.88 -5.40
N SER A 412 59.24 -15.01 -6.12
CA SER A 412 60.20 -15.36 -7.17
C SER A 412 59.90 -14.67 -8.53
N GLY A 413 58.79 -13.94 -8.62
CA GLY A 413 58.41 -13.25 -9.85
C GLY A 413 57.89 -14.16 -10.98
N GLN A 414 57.53 -15.42 -10.65
CA GLN A 414 56.97 -16.39 -11.59
C GLN A 414 55.43 -16.41 -11.52
#